data_258c387beb437c5968d0e13eae75383b
#
_entry.id   258c387beb437c5968d0e13eae75383b
#
_cell.length_a   1.000
_cell.length_b   1.000
_cell.length_c   1.000
_cell.angle_alpha   90.00
_cell.angle_beta   90.00
_cell.angle_gamma   90.00
#
_symmetry.space_group_name_H-M   'P 1'
#
loop_
_entity.id
_entity.type
_entity.pdbx_description
1 polymer ?
#
loop_
_entity_poly.entity_id
_entity_poly.type
_entity_poly.pdbx_seq_one_letter_code
_entity_poly.pdbx_strand_id
1 'polypeptide(L)'
;MGANVALNFGLAHPEMAKSLIVVGCGSGTVNREQFLTAQLATASALEREGLGALVRNFETLPTRRAFRLKDARGWDEFLRYAREHDAMACANLIRGVITKRKTIFDLEAKLHALRVPTLVMTGDQDEPCVEPSLFMRRHIPNAGLVVVPMTGHTINIEEPALFNLQVGEFLTAVENGRWGTWTA
;
A
#
# COMPACT_ATOMS: atom_id res chain seq x y z
N MET A 1 -0.05 4.35 -2.66
CA MET A 1 -1.02 5.45 -2.40
C MET A 1 -2.45 4.93 -2.35
N GLY A 2 -2.94 4.21 -3.32
CA GLY A 2 -4.33 3.70 -3.36
C GLY A 2 -4.80 3.03 -2.07
N ALA A 3 -3.97 2.18 -1.45
CA ALA A 3 -4.30 1.54 -0.18
C ALA A 3 -4.58 2.54 0.97
N ASN A 4 -3.82 3.65 1.00
CA ASN A 4 -4.07 4.71 1.98
C ASN A 4 -5.39 5.45 1.71
N VAL A 5 -5.74 5.64 0.44
CA VAL A 5 -7.04 6.22 0.05
C VAL A 5 -8.18 5.29 0.48
N ALA A 6 -8.08 3.98 0.17
CA ALA A 6 -9.08 2.98 0.56
C ALA A 6 -9.27 2.92 2.07
N LEU A 7 -8.16 2.89 2.84
CA LEU A 7 -8.22 2.90 4.30
C LEU A 7 -8.92 4.15 4.83
N ASN A 8 -8.50 5.35 4.38
CA ASN A 8 -9.12 6.60 4.83
C ASN A 8 -10.58 6.73 4.41
N PHE A 9 -10.97 6.21 3.25
CA PHE A 9 -12.36 6.12 2.85
C PHE A 9 -13.18 5.26 3.82
N GLY A 10 -12.69 4.06 4.16
CA GLY A 10 -13.36 3.18 5.13
C GLY A 10 -13.44 3.77 6.54
N LEU A 11 -12.42 4.58 6.94
CA LEU A 11 -12.44 5.29 8.21
C LEU A 11 -13.40 6.49 8.24
N ALA A 12 -13.66 7.11 7.10
CA ALA A 12 -14.54 8.28 6.99
C ALA A 12 -16.00 7.89 6.68
N HIS A 13 -16.18 6.81 5.92
CA HIS A 13 -17.47 6.36 5.38
C HIS A 13 -17.65 4.85 5.55
N PRO A 14 -17.57 4.32 6.81
CA PRO A 14 -17.64 2.88 7.06
C PRO A 14 -18.97 2.25 6.60
N GLU A 15 -20.05 3.02 6.57
CA GLU A 15 -21.38 2.60 6.11
C GLU A 15 -21.45 2.35 4.59
N MET A 16 -20.50 2.88 3.82
CA MET A 16 -20.43 2.71 2.37
C MET A 16 -19.53 1.53 1.94
N ALA A 17 -18.82 0.91 2.87
CA ALA A 17 -17.88 -0.16 2.60
C ALA A 17 -18.37 -1.49 3.18
N LYS A 18 -18.57 -2.51 2.33
CA LYS A 18 -18.83 -3.89 2.79
C LYS A 18 -17.58 -4.57 3.32
N SER A 19 -16.44 -4.24 2.75
CA SER A 19 -15.13 -4.75 3.13
C SER A 19 -14.02 -3.81 2.66
N LEU A 20 -12.83 -3.93 3.23
CA LEU A 20 -11.63 -3.20 2.82
C LEU A 20 -10.49 -4.17 2.52
N ILE A 21 -9.76 -3.92 1.44
CA ILE A 21 -8.52 -4.61 1.09
C ILE A 21 -7.41 -3.57 1.04
N VAL A 22 -6.46 -3.67 1.95
CA VAL A 22 -5.40 -2.67 2.18
C VAL A 22 -4.05 -3.33 1.93
N VAL A 23 -3.45 -3.07 0.77
CA VAL A 23 -2.24 -3.76 0.29
C VAL A 23 -1.06 -2.80 0.20
N GLY A 24 0.08 -3.14 0.83
CA GLY A 24 1.29 -2.33 0.82
C GLY A 24 1.04 -0.92 1.36
N CYS A 25 0.40 -0.81 2.52
CA CYS A 25 0.04 0.47 3.13
C CYS A 25 0.94 0.78 4.32
N GLY A 26 1.51 1.99 4.35
CA GLY A 26 2.22 2.44 5.55
C GLY A 26 3.57 3.11 5.32
N SER A 27 4.09 3.14 4.10
CA SER A 27 5.36 3.84 3.82
C SER A 27 5.38 5.25 4.41
N GLY A 28 6.46 5.57 5.14
CA GLY A 28 6.61 6.84 5.85
C GLY A 28 5.88 6.90 7.20
N THR A 29 5.46 5.75 7.74
CA THR A 29 4.92 5.67 9.11
C THR A 29 6.06 5.57 10.13
N VAL A 30 7.01 4.65 9.94
CA VAL A 30 8.11 4.41 10.88
C VAL A 30 9.17 5.51 10.82
N ASN A 31 9.68 5.83 9.64
CA ASN A 31 10.76 6.81 9.43
C ASN A 31 10.22 8.06 8.72
N ARG A 32 9.34 8.81 9.39
CA ARG A 32 8.60 9.92 8.77
C ARG A 32 9.49 11.00 8.17
N GLU A 33 10.49 11.46 8.88
CA GLU A 33 11.36 12.54 8.45
C GLU A 33 12.18 12.14 7.19
N GLN A 34 12.81 10.97 7.24
CA GLN A 34 13.56 10.42 6.11
C GLN A 34 12.65 10.24 4.89
N PHE A 35 11.43 9.72 5.11
CA PHE A 35 10.44 9.56 4.05
C PHE A 35 10.06 10.90 3.42
N LEU A 36 9.76 11.93 4.22
CA LEU A 36 9.42 13.26 3.71
C LEU A 36 10.54 13.87 2.88
N THR A 37 11.77 13.79 3.37
CA THR A 37 12.95 14.28 2.66
C THR A 37 13.10 13.61 1.30
N ALA A 38 13.01 12.27 1.25
CA ALA A 38 13.09 11.51 0.00
C ALA A 38 11.95 11.84 -0.97
N GLN A 39 10.72 11.98 -0.47
CA GLN A 39 9.57 12.33 -1.31
C GLN A 39 9.70 13.75 -1.90
N LEU A 40 10.12 14.74 -1.10
CA LEU A 40 10.33 16.09 -1.58
C LEU A 40 11.46 16.18 -2.60
N ALA A 41 12.54 15.42 -2.41
CA ALA A 41 13.62 15.31 -3.40
C ALA A 41 13.11 14.69 -4.71
N THR A 42 12.28 13.65 -4.63
CA THR A 42 11.63 13.04 -5.81
C THR A 42 10.72 14.03 -6.53
N ALA A 43 9.90 14.80 -5.81
CA ALA A 43 9.04 15.82 -6.42
C ALA A 43 9.88 16.89 -7.16
N SER A 44 10.95 17.38 -6.54
CA SER A 44 11.85 18.36 -7.18
C SER A 44 12.60 17.78 -8.39
N ALA A 45 12.95 16.49 -8.38
CA ALA A 45 13.54 15.84 -9.54
C ALA A 45 12.51 15.68 -10.70
N LEU A 46 11.26 15.34 -10.38
CA LEU A 46 10.17 15.29 -11.37
C LEU A 46 9.94 16.65 -12.05
N GLU A 47 9.98 17.74 -11.29
CA GLU A 47 9.81 19.10 -11.81
C GLU A 47 10.96 19.50 -12.76
N ARG A 48 12.20 19.08 -12.49
CA ARG A 48 13.37 19.43 -13.30
C ARG A 48 13.63 18.50 -14.48
N GLU A 49 13.41 17.21 -14.29
CA GLU A 49 13.92 16.13 -15.16
C GLU A 49 12.79 15.29 -15.77
N GLY A 50 11.55 15.58 -15.38
CA GLY A 50 10.39 14.83 -15.86
C GLY A 50 10.33 13.39 -15.35
N LEU A 51 9.59 12.54 -16.06
CA LEU A 51 9.31 11.15 -15.65
C LEU A 51 10.55 10.24 -15.62
N GLY A 52 11.65 10.63 -16.24
CA GLY A 52 12.93 9.92 -16.09
C GLY A 52 13.37 9.80 -14.62
N ALA A 53 13.10 10.83 -13.81
CA ALA A 53 13.37 10.80 -12.37
C ALA A 53 12.52 9.76 -11.63
N LEU A 54 11.25 9.58 -12.02
CA LEU A 54 10.37 8.56 -11.45
C LEU A 54 10.85 7.14 -11.75
N VAL A 55 11.25 6.91 -12.99
CA VAL A 55 11.78 5.62 -13.44
C VAL A 55 13.03 5.26 -12.65
N ARG A 56 14.02 6.15 -12.59
CA ARG A 56 15.25 5.94 -11.80
C ARG A 56 14.94 5.67 -10.33
N ASN A 57 13.97 6.37 -9.77
CA ASN A 57 13.55 6.12 -8.39
C ASN A 57 13.04 4.69 -8.24
N PHE A 58 12.14 4.21 -9.12
CA PHE A 58 11.64 2.84 -9.03
C PHE A 58 12.74 1.79 -9.19
N GLU A 59 13.72 2.00 -10.05
CA GLU A 59 14.85 1.09 -10.27
C GLU A 59 15.75 0.95 -9.04
N THR A 60 15.81 1.97 -8.19
CA THR A 60 16.68 1.99 -7.00
C THR A 60 15.96 1.59 -5.71
N LEU A 61 14.61 1.59 -5.68
CA LEU A 61 13.85 1.24 -4.48
C LEU A 61 14.02 -0.23 -4.08
N PRO A 62 14.50 -0.52 -2.85
CA PRO A 62 14.62 -1.89 -2.36
C PRO A 62 13.29 -2.66 -2.42
N THR A 63 12.17 -2.01 -2.15
CA THR A 63 10.82 -2.59 -2.16
C THR A 63 10.35 -3.03 -3.55
N ARG A 64 11.08 -2.70 -4.62
CA ARG A 64 10.81 -3.11 -6.00
C ARG A 64 11.79 -4.17 -6.52
N ARG A 65 12.82 -4.49 -5.72
CA ARG A 65 13.87 -5.42 -6.14
C ARG A 65 13.32 -6.81 -6.45
N ALA A 66 12.44 -7.33 -5.61
CA ALA A 66 11.84 -8.65 -5.81
C ALA A 66 11.10 -8.73 -7.15
N PHE A 67 10.25 -7.77 -7.46
CA PHE A 67 9.53 -7.70 -8.72
C PHE A 67 10.48 -7.73 -9.93
N ARG A 68 11.46 -6.84 -9.94
CA ARG A 68 12.45 -6.77 -11.03
C ARG A 68 13.21 -8.08 -11.27
N LEU A 69 13.49 -8.84 -10.20
CA LEU A 69 14.22 -10.10 -10.31
C LEU A 69 13.33 -11.29 -10.70
N LYS A 70 12.05 -11.26 -10.32
CA LYS A 70 11.11 -12.35 -10.61
C LYS A 70 10.55 -12.28 -12.03
N ASP A 71 10.24 -11.09 -12.52
CA ASP A 71 9.55 -10.87 -13.78
C ASP A 71 10.13 -9.67 -14.53
N ALA A 72 11.18 -9.91 -15.31
CA ALA A 72 11.82 -8.88 -16.11
C ALA A 72 10.87 -8.25 -17.14
N ARG A 73 9.98 -9.06 -17.76
CA ARG A 73 9.01 -8.58 -18.74
C ARG A 73 7.95 -7.68 -18.08
N GLY A 74 7.37 -8.13 -16.99
CA GLY A 74 6.40 -7.34 -16.22
C GLY A 74 7.03 -6.07 -15.65
N TRP A 75 8.32 -6.13 -15.28
CA TRP A 75 9.07 -4.96 -14.86
C TRP A 75 9.23 -3.92 -15.97
N ASP A 76 9.60 -4.34 -17.18
CA ASP A 76 9.69 -3.44 -18.33
C ASP A 76 8.34 -2.80 -18.68
N GLU A 77 7.25 -3.58 -18.59
CA GLU A 77 5.89 -3.08 -18.80
C GLU A 77 5.50 -2.07 -17.71
N PHE A 78 5.79 -2.35 -16.45
CA PHE A 78 5.58 -1.43 -15.33
C PHE A 78 6.29 -0.09 -15.53
N LEU A 79 7.57 -0.12 -15.97
CA LEU A 79 8.32 1.10 -16.27
C LEU A 79 7.78 1.84 -17.50
N ARG A 80 7.25 1.11 -18.49
CA ARG A 80 6.58 1.71 -19.65
C ARG A 80 5.35 2.52 -19.20
N TYR A 81 4.47 1.94 -18.38
CA TYR A 81 3.33 2.65 -17.83
C TYR A 81 3.73 3.82 -16.92
N ALA A 82 4.81 3.68 -16.17
CA ALA A 82 5.33 4.80 -15.36
C ALA A 82 5.71 6.03 -16.21
N ARG A 83 6.12 5.82 -17.47
CA ARG A 83 6.46 6.90 -18.43
C ARG A 83 5.24 7.56 -19.09
N GLU A 84 4.03 7.00 -18.89
CA GLU A 84 2.77 7.54 -19.42
C GLU A 84 2.11 8.55 -18.48
N HIS A 85 2.62 8.72 -17.26
CA HIS A 85 2.10 9.69 -16.30
C HIS A 85 2.48 11.14 -16.69
N ASP A 86 1.86 12.09 -16.01
CA ASP A 86 2.28 13.49 -16.05
C ASP A 86 3.24 13.80 -14.89
N ALA A 87 4.41 14.35 -15.20
CA ALA A 87 5.46 14.60 -14.20
C ALA A 87 5.03 15.64 -13.16
N MET A 88 4.34 16.70 -13.60
CA MET A 88 3.85 17.75 -12.68
C MET A 88 2.72 17.24 -11.81
N ALA A 89 1.81 16.41 -12.35
CA ALA A 89 0.77 15.77 -11.56
C ALA A 89 1.38 14.84 -10.48
N CYS A 90 2.42 14.08 -10.81
CA CYS A 90 3.17 13.26 -9.85
C CYS A 90 3.84 14.12 -8.76
N ALA A 91 4.50 15.21 -9.12
CA ALA A 91 5.11 16.13 -8.15
C ALA A 91 4.07 16.79 -7.24
N ASN A 92 2.97 17.26 -7.80
CA ASN A 92 1.86 17.86 -7.05
C ASN A 92 1.20 16.85 -6.10
N LEU A 93 1.03 15.60 -6.53
CA LEU A 93 0.54 14.52 -5.68
C LEU A 93 1.45 14.26 -4.48
N ILE A 94 2.76 14.24 -4.70
CA ILE A 94 3.74 14.10 -3.61
C ILE A 94 3.60 15.26 -2.63
N ARG A 95 3.65 16.50 -3.10
CA ARG A 95 3.60 17.70 -2.26
C ARG A 95 2.24 17.92 -1.58
N GLY A 96 1.16 17.66 -2.30
CA GLY A 96 -0.21 17.94 -1.86
C GLY A 96 -0.84 16.85 -1.01
N VAL A 97 -0.47 15.60 -1.22
CA VAL A 97 -1.12 14.45 -0.57
C VAL A 97 -0.13 13.60 0.21
N ILE A 98 0.91 13.06 -0.46
CA ILE A 98 1.78 12.04 0.17
C ILE A 98 2.51 12.61 1.40
N THR A 99 3.03 13.83 1.29
CA THR A 99 3.75 14.48 2.40
C THR A 99 2.85 14.99 3.52
N LYS A 100 1.56 15.23 3.24
CA LYS A 100 0.61 15.80 4.21
C LYS A 100 -0.26 14.77 4.92
N ARG A 101 -0.31 13.54 4.40
CA ARG A 101 -1.12 12.48 5.02
C ARG A 101 -0.59 12.13 6.42
N LYS A 102 -1.50 11.73 7.31
CA LYS A 102 -1.18 11.14 8.60
C LYS A 102 -0.43 9.82 8.42
N THR A 103 0.40 9.46 9.39
CA THR A 103 0.96 8.11 9.49
C THR A 103 -0.12 7.11 9.89
N ILE A 104 0.13 5.81 9.72
CA ILE A 104 -0.81 4.78 10.19
C ILE A 104 -0.91 4.81 11.71
N PHE A 105 0.17 5.11 12.43
CA PHE A 105 0.18 5.21 13.89
C PHE A 105 -0.71 6.38 14.39
N ASP A 106 -0.75 7.51 13.68
CA ASP A 106 -1.63 8.64 14.01
C ASP A 106 -3.13 8.33 13.85
N LEU A 107 -3.47 7.19 13.26
CA LEU A 107 -4.85 6.76 13.03
C LEU A 107 -5.35 5.76 14.08
N GLU A 108 -4.58 5.44 15.11
CA GLU A 108 -4.85 4.37 16.09
C GLU A 108 -6.30 4.37 16.60
N ALA A 109 -6.78 5.50 17.13
CA ALA A 109 -8.15 5.59 17.66
C ALA A 109 -9.23 5.31 16.60
N LYS A 110 -8.99 5.74 15.34
CA LYS A 110 -9.91 5.48 14.23
C LYS A 110 -9.87 4.02 13.79
N LEU A 111 -8.68 3.41 13.80
CA LEU A 111 -8.51 1.98 13.49
C LEU A 111 -9.25 1.12 14.51
N HIS A 112 -9.18 1.43 15.80
CA HIS A 112 -9.94 0.76 16.86
C HIS A 112 -11.45 0.87 16.67
N ALA A 113 -11.93 1.97 16.12
CA ALA A 113 -13.36 2.18 15.88
C ALA A 113 -13.87 1.50 14.59
N LEU A 114 -12.98 1.12 13.68
CA LEU A 114 -13.35 0.54 12.38
C LEU A 114 -13.89 -0.89 12.54
N ARG A 115 -15.15 -1.09 12.14
CA ARG A 115 -15.84 -2.40 12.21
C ARG A 115 -15.95 -3.09 10.85
N VAL A 116 -15.59 -2.42 9.77
CA VAL A 116 -15.62 -2.98 8.41
C VAL A 116 -14.63 -4.14 8.32
N PRO A 117 -15.05 -5.31 7.83
CA PRO A 117 -14.15 -6.43 7.55
C PRO A 117 -12.97 -5.96 6.72
N THR A 118 -11.75 -6.24 7.17
CA THR A 118 -10.55 -5.70 6.54
C THR A 118 -9.51 -6.78 6.31
N LEU A 119 -9.02 -6.89 5.08
CA LEU A 119 -7.85 -7.69 4.72
C LEU A 119 -6.65 -6.75 4.55
N VAL A 120 -5.63 -6.93 5.38
CA VAL A 120 -4.34 -6.24 5.25
C VAL A 120 -3.35 -7.19 4.59
N MET A 121 -2.64 -6.74 3.56
CA MET A 121 -1.62 -7.54 2.88
C MET A 121 -0.32 -6.76 2.73
N THR A 122 0.81 -7.41 2.93
CA THR A 122 2.15 -6.86 2.68
C THR A 122 3.10 -7.94 2.19
N GLY A 123 4.08 -7.59 1.38
CA GLY A 123 5.23 -8.44 1.13
C GLY A 123 6.23 -8.36 2.27
N ASP A 124 6.95 -9.43 2.56
CA ASP A 124 7.99 -9.45 3.61
C ASP A 124 9.21 -8.58 3.27
N GLN A 125 9.40 -8.24 1.99
CA GLN A 125 10.44 -7.34 1.50
C GLN A 125 9.95 -5.90 1.27
N ASP A 126 8.69 -5.60 1.60
CA ASP A 126 8.15 -4.24 1.65
C ASP A 126 8.35 -3.64 3.06
N GLU A 127 9.59 -3.59 3.50
CA GLU A 127 10.00 -3.19 4.87
C GLU A 127 9.24 -1.99 5.43
N PRO A 128 9.02 -0.87 4.67
CA PRO A 128 8.30 0.29 5.19
C PRO A 128 6.83 0.03 5.50
N CYS A 129 6.26 -1.09 5.03
CA CYS A 129 4.84 -1.44 5.20
C CYS A 129 4.61 -2.62 6.15
N VAL A 130 5.65 -3.38 6.53
CA VAL A 130 5.50 -4.56 7.40
C VAL A 130 4.96 -4.17 8.78
N GLU A 131 5.67 -3.30 9.50
CA GLU A 131 5.25 -2.87 10.83
C GLU A 131 3.89 -2.13 10.82
N PRO A 132 3.63 -1.19 9.91
CA PRO A 132 2.29 -0.60 9.79
C PRO A 132 1.18 -1.61 9.49
N SER A 133 1.46 -2.69 8.74
CA SER A 133 0.49 -3.75 8.48
C SER A 133 0.19 -4.56 9.75
N LEU A 134 1.20 -4.90 10.54
CA LEU A 134 1.03 -5.51 11.85
C LEU A 134 0.25 -4.60 12.80
N PHE A 135 0.55 -3.30 12.80
CA PHE A 135 -0.18 -2.31 13.59
C PHE A 135 -1.66 -2.28 13.19
N MET A 136 -1.98 -2.15 11.91
CA MET A 136 -3.37 -2.17 11.43
C MET A 136 -4.10 -3.46 11.86
N ARG A 137 -3.45 -4.64 11.72
CA ARG A 137 -4.04 -5.92 12.15
C ARG A 137 -4.36 -5.94 13.65
N ARG A 138 -3.50 -5.35 14.49
CA ARG A 138 -3.69 -5.33 15.96
C ARG A 138 -4.79 -4.37 16.40
N HIS A 139 -5.01 -3.28 15.65
CA HIS A 139 -5.90 -2.19 16.05
C HIS A 139 -7.25 -2.19 15.33
N ILE A 140 -7.38 -2.87 14.19
CA ILE A 140 -8.69 -3.03 13.53
C ILE A 140 -9.32 -4.34 14.03
N PRO A 141 -10.47 -4.31 14.73
CA PRO A 141 -11.05 -5.49 15.35
C PRO A 141 -11.33 -6.65 14.37
N ASN A 142 -11.81 -6.33 13.17
CA ASN A 142 -12.16 -7.32 12.16
C ASN A 142 -11.11 -7.40 11.03
N ALA A 143 -9.82 -7.23 11.35
CA ALA A 143 -8.77 -7.36 10.35
C ALA A 143 -8.12 -8.74 10.35
N GLY A 144 -7.82 -9.25 9.14
CA GLY A 144 -6.87 -10.33 8.88
C GLY A 144 -5.58 -9.78 8.26
N LEU A 145 -4.46 -10.48 8.44
CA LEU A 145 -3.17 -10.11 7.86
C LEU A 145 -2.61 -11.26 7.04
N VAL A 146 -2.17 -10.94 5.82
CA VAL A 146 -1.36 -11.81 4.97
C VAL A 146 0.00 -11.16 4.73
N VAL A 147 1.06 -11.88 5.07
CA VAL A 147 2.44 -11.51 4.73
C VAL A 147 2.94 -12.48 3.67
N VAL A 148 3.26 -11.96 2.48
CA VAL A 148 3.67 -12.78 1.34
C VAL A 148 5.20 -12.89 1.32
N PRO A 149 5.76 -14.11 1.38
CA PRO A 149 7.21 -14.31 1.44
C PRO A 149 7.89 -13.93 0.13
N MET A 150 9.13 -13.45 0.23
CA MET A 150 10.01 -13.09 -0.91
C MET A 150 9.37 -12.09 -1.88
N THR A 151 8.48 -11.22 -1.39
CA THR A 151 7.66 -10.32 -2.21
C THR A 151 7.83 -8.88 -1.74
N GLY A 152 7.92 -7.96 -2.69
CA GLY A 152 8.04 -6.53 -2.43
C GLY A 152 6.68 -5.82 -2.34
N HIS A 153 6.64 -4.60 -2.86
CA HIS A 153 5.49 -3.71 -2.70
C HIS A 153 4.32 -4.00 -3.63
N THR A 154 4.52 -4.71 -4.72
CA THR A 154 3.52 -4.91 -5.78
C THR A 154 2.98 -6.33 -5.81
N ILE A 155 2.48 -6.81 -4.68
CA ILE A 155 2.03 -8.19 -4.46
C ILE A 155 1.10 -8.68 -5.57
N ASN A 156 0.17 -7.84 -6.02
CA ASN A 156 -0.81 -8.18 -7.05
C ASN A 156 -0.22 -8.50 -8.42
N ILE A 157 0.98 -8.03 -8.71
CA ILE A 157 1.70 -8.33 -9.96
C ILE A 157 2.92 -9.23 -9.75
N GLU A 158 3.50 -9.24 -8.55
CA GLU A 158 4.61 -10.13 -8.19
C GLU A 158 4.13 -11.56 -7.94
N GLU A 159 2.98 -11.72 -7.29
CA GLU A 159 2.38 -13.00 -6.89
C GLU A 159 0.87 -13.03 -7.18
N PRO A 160 0.44 -12.89 -8.46
CA PRO A 160 -0.97 -12.70 -8.81
C PRO A 160 -1.86 -13.88 -8.41
N ALA A 161 -1.37 -15.11 -8.48
CA ALA A 161 -2.14 -16.28 -8.10
C ALA A 161 -2.45 -16.28 -6.59
N LEU A 162 -1.44 -16.02 -5.76
CA LEU A 162 -1.60 -15.95 -4.31
C LEU A 162 -2.46 -14.76 -3.90
N PHE A 163 -2.23 -13.59 -4.52
CA PHE A 163 -3.03 -12.40 -4.28
C PHE A 163 -4.51 -12.65 -4.56
N ASN A 164 -4.84 -13.18 -5.74
CA ASN A 164 -6.22 -13.46 -6.14
C ASN A 164 -6.87 -14.52 -5.23
N LEU A 165 -6.14 -15.56 -4.82
CA LEU A 165 -6.63 -16.55 -3.88
C LEU A 165 -7.03 -15.91 -2.55
N GLN A 166 -6.13 -15.14 -1.93
CA GLN A 166 -6.38 -14.52 -0.62
C GLN A 166 -7.53 -13.50 -0.67
N VAL A 167 -7.59 -12.71 -1.74
CA VAL A 167 -8.69 -11.76 -1.95
C VAL A 167 -10.02 -12.50 -2.16
N GLY A 168 -10.04 -13.54 -2.99
CA GLY A 168 -11.25 -14.34 -3.25
C GLY A 168 -11.79 -15.02 -2.00
N GLU A 169 -10.93 -15.66 -1.21
CA GLU A 169 -11.30 -16.29 0.07
C GLU A 169 -11.83 -15.26 1.08
N PHE A 170 -11.17 -14.10 1.18
CA PHE A 170 -11.63 -13.01 2.03
C PHE A 170 -13.04 -12.52 1.66
N LEU A 171 -13.24 -12.18 0.39
CA LEU A 171 -14.55 -11.70 -0.10
C LEU A 171 -15.64 -12.75 0.09
N THR A 172 -15.35 -14.02 -0.21
CA THR A 172 -16.28 -15.13 0.02
C THR A 172 -16.63 -15.28 1.50
N ALA A 173 -15.65 -15.14 2.39
CA ALA A 173 -15.90 -15.22 3.84
C ALA A 173 -16.76 -14.06 4.34
N VAL A 174 -16.52 -12.83 3.83
CA VAL A 174 -17.33 -11.65 4.17
C VAL A 174 -18.77 -11.80 3.68
N GLU A 175 -18.96 -12.17 2.42
CA GLU A 175 -20.30 -12.31 1.81
C GLU A 175 -21.15 -13.40 2.50
N ASN A 176 -20.50 -14.43 3.02
CA ASN A 176 -21.18 -15.50 3.77
C ASN A 176 -21.26 -15.22 5.29
N GLY A 177 -20.91 -14.04 5.76
CA GLY A 177 -20.95 -13.66 7.17
C GLY A 177 -20.01 -14.46 8.09
N ARG A 178 -18.96 -15.09 7.52
CA ARG A 178 -18.00 -15.93 8.25
C ARG A 178 -16.72 -15.20 8.68
N TRP A 179 -16.48 -13.98 8.17
CA TRP A 179 -15.30 -13.22 8.55
C TRP A 179 -15.43 -12.64 9.95
N GLY A 180 -14.46 -12.92 10.81
CA GLY A 180 -14.44 -12.42 12.20
C GLY A 180 -15.30 -13.20 13.20
N THR A 181 -15.92 -14.31 12.81
CA THR A 181 -16.80 -15.09 13.69
C THR A 181 -16.08 -15.93 14.74
N TRP A 182 -14.76 -16.03 14.67
CA TRP A 182 -13.93 -16.76 15.66
C TRP A 182 -13.40 -15.88 16.81
N THR A 183 -13.82 -14.64 16.89
CA THR A 183 -13.55 -13.80 18.06
C THR A 183 -14.60 -14.10 19.11
N ALA A 184 -14.23 -14.94 20.08
CA ALA A 184 -15.02 -15.19 21.27
C ALA A 184 -15.01 -13.97 22.20
#